data_dd6e008b42d24ef9f693fd9de7fd38a5
#
_entry.id   dd6e008b42d24ef9f693fd9de7fd38a5
#
_cell.length_a   1.000
_cell.length_b   1.000
_cell.length_c   1.000
_cell.angle_alpha   90.00
_cell.angle_beta   90.00
_cell.angle_gamma   90.00
#
_symmetry.space_group_name_H-M   'P 1'
#
loop_
_entity.id
_entity.type
_entity.pdbx_description
1 polymer ?
#
loop_
_entity_poly.entity_id
_entity_poly.type
_entity_poly.pdbx_seq_one_letter_code
_entity_poly.pdbx_strand_id
1 'polypeptide(L)'
;MKTTTIFSLLIIFCLKIQAQTIFEGSVIDAQGKAGDAIVTVTSKGNSSVLAFAETDSKGDYRLEVNSQSDSLTITAAGMSIGQQVKIVANRSQRLNFRVKEKVLQLKEVEVHAKKIRQNGDTLNYSVGAYQQQGDRTIGDVLKRMPGIEVSDNGSIKFNGKSISKFYVEDMDLLQGRYGLATGNINAQDVGSVQVLENHQPVKALQGRTPTDDVAINLKLKNAAKGTVAVNTMLGGGGQQSGGWGFGMRSLSDGQNPISRNPLWTAEVVGMYFAKRRQNITLYKGNNIGDDVSQELTSHYSGINDVGLVAFAPLGVVTPSGSGLPQKRTFDNQSHIVSMNHLEKIGKQSELTLNMSYLHASIRQEGISEADRFYSSNQRLLSSESLIFITHMNNLSTNIRYNRNGKNGFIANVLKLDGEWNNDNVQSQLTSDLTGAVPINYGDNRVYQYFHRPSLTVSNTMNLIQNYGKRTLDLHFSVGYAQRPNTLIVNVDSLLPQTSVHYNQELKSRNIAGDFHTNFTFHLRSFSLDYGILANASLHGIKTDLSGFTNLTANGSQNHTSQSVLNDLWYNTYELSLNQQYKFEQAGWRLSFTCPLNLYTQTLDDHITK
;
A
#
# COMPACT_ATOMS: atom_id res chain seq x y z
N MET A 1 -29.36 -30.23 -31.10
CA MET A 1 -29.81 -29.62 -29.83
C MET A 1 -29.47 -30.55 -28.66
N LYS A 2 -28.20 -30.73 -28.30
CA LYS A 2 -27.78 -31.49 -27.11
C LYS A 2 -26.40 -31.07 -26.56
N THR A 3 -25.95 -29.84 -26.79
CA THR A 3 -24.62 -29.40 -26.30
C THR A 3 -24.63 -28.06 -25.54
N THR A 4 -25.79 -27.46 -25.30
CA THR A 4 -25.90 -26.13 -24.67
C THR A 4 -26.28 -26.19 -23.19
N THR A 5 -26.60 -27.36 -22.64
CA THR A 5 -27.10 -27.52 -21.27
C THR A 5 -26.01 -27.87 -20.25
N ILE A 6 -24.80 -28.19 -20.68
CA ILE A 6 -23.70 -28.59 -19.78
C ILE A 6 -22.84 -27.38 -19.38
N PHE A 7 -22.88 -26.29 -20.14
CA PHE A 7 -22.07 -25.09 -19.84
C PHE A 7 -22.70 -24.16 -18.79
N SER A 8 -24.02 -24.26 -18.57
CA SER A 8 -24.70 -23.47 -17.53
C SER A 8 -24.55 -24.02 -16.11
N LEU A 9 -24.18 -25.30 -15.96
CA LEU A 9 -24.08 -25.95 -14.64
C LEU A 9 -22.68 -25.79 -14.02
N LEU A 10 -21.67 -25.37 -14.79
CA LEU A 10 -20.28 -25.24 -14.31
C LEU A 10 -19.94 -23.85 -13.75
N ILE A 11 -20.80 -22.85 -13.96
CA ILE A 11 -20.58 -21.47 -13.47
C ILE A 11 -21.12 -21.28 -12.03
N ILE A 12 -21.91 -22.20 -11.52
CA ILE A 12 -22.53 -22.07 -10.17
C ILE A 12 -21.60 -22.59 -9.06
N PHE A 13 -20.43 -23.19 -9.36
CA PHE A 13 -19.61 -23.87 -8.35
C PHE A 13 -18.40 -23.09 -7.85
N CYS A 14 -18.25 -21.82 -8.17
CA CYS A 14 -17.11 -20.98 -7.70
C CYS A 14 -17.48 -19.79 -6.83
N LEU A 15 -18.69 -19.73 -6.27
CA LEU A 15 -18.91 -18.83 -5.14
C LEU A 15 -18.38 -19.53 -3.88
N LYS A 16 -17.16 -19.27 -3.54
CA LYS A 16 -16.70 -19.47 -2.15
C LYS A 16 -17.54 -18.55 -1.28
N ILE A 17 -18.63 -19.05 -0.76
CA ILE A 17 -19.32 -18.45 0.37
C ILE A 17 -18.31 -18.53 1.50
N GLN A 18 -17.66 -17.42 1.81
CA GLN A 18 -16.92 -17.30 3.07
C GLN A 18 -17.97 -17.36 4.17
N ALA A 19 -18.14 -18.53 4.74
CA ALA A 19 -19.04 -18.72 5.86
C ALA A 19 -18.46 -17.93 7.04
N GLN A 20 -19.12 -16.86 7.41
CA GLN A 20 -18.82 -16.11 8.59
C GLN A 20 -19.02 -17.02 9.81
N THR A 21 -18.00 -17.19 10.66
CA THR A 21 -18.11 -18.00 11.86
C THR A 21 -18.83 -17.22 12.94
N ILE A 22 -19.88 -17.79 13.51
CA ILE A 22 -20.67 -17.16 14.57
C ILE A 22 -20.39 -17.87 15.89
N PHE A 23 -19.97 -17.08 16.87
CA PHE A 23 -19.87 -17.53 18.26
C PHE A 23 -20.95 -16.84 19.09
N GLU A 24 -21.78 -17.60 19.73
CA GLU A 24 -22.82 -17.10 20.63
C GLU A 24 -22.77 -17.87 21.96
N GLY A 25 -23.28 -17.28 23.00
CA GLY A 25 -23.33 -17.92 24.30
C GLY A 25 -23.54 -16.93 25.41
N SER A 26 -23.23 -17.34 26.62
CA SER A 26 -23.40 -16.52 27.82
C SER A 26 -22.12 -16.49 28.65
N VAL A 27 -21.87 -15.34 29.29
CA VAL A 27 -20.87 -15.17 30.32
C VAL A 27 -21.58 -15.12 31.67
N ILE A 28 -21.24 -16.04 32.57
CA ILE A 28 -21.93 -16.25 33.85
C ILE A 28 -20.91 -16.11 34.97
N ASP A 29 -21.22 -15.32 35.99
CA ASP A 29 -20.47 -15.22 37.24
C ASP A 29 -21.02 -16.17 38.31
N ALA A 30 -20.56 -16.04 39.55
CA ALA A 30 -21.01 -16.85 40.66
C ALA A 30 -22.48 -16.62 41.06
N GLN A 31 -23.05 -15.45 40.67
CA GLN A 31 -24.44 -15.07 40.91
C GLN A 31 -25.37 -15.31 39.70
N GLY A 32 -24.80 -15.81 38.59
CA GLY A 32 -25.55 -16.15 37.38
C GLY A 32 -25.77 -15.00 36.42
N LYS A 33 -25.11 -13.85 36.60
CA LYS A 33 -25.20 -12.66 35.78
C LYS A 33 -23.81 -12.09 35.45
N ALA A 34 -23.53 -11.80 34.21
CA ALA A 34 -22.31 -11.13 33.79
C ALA A 34 -22.61 -10.13 32.65
N GLY A 35 -23.45 -9.12 32.94
CA GLY A 35 -23.92 -8.14 31.97
C GLY A 35 -22.89 -7.15 31.45
N ASP A 36 -21.68 -7.08 32.01
CA ASP A 36 -20.64 -6.12 31.63
C ASP A 36 -19.37 -6.82 31.12
N ALA A 37 -19.51 -8.01 30.55
CA ALA A 37 -18.38 -8.73 29.98
C ALA A 37 -18.13 -8.35 28.52
N ILE A 38 -16.86 -8.28 28.16
CA ILE A 38 -16.43 -8.16 26.76
C ILE A 38 -15.87 -9.52 26.33
N VAL A 39 -16.37 -10.03 25.22
CA VAL A 39 -15.87 -11.25 24.59
C VAL A 39 -15.08 -10.86 23.36
N THR A 40 -13.79 -11.18 23.34
CA THR A 40 -12.89 -10.87 22.23
C THR A 40 -12.40 -12.14 21.57
N VAL A 41 -12.12 -12.06 20.28
CA VAL A 41 -11.57 -13.16 19.48
C VAL A 41 -10.23 -12.75 18.92
N THR A 42 -9.23 -13.59 19.11
CA THR A 42 -7.90 -13.44 18.51
C THR A 42 -7.51 -14.72 17.76
N SER A 43 -6.61 -14.63 16.80
CA SER A 43 -5.98 -15.80 16.21
C SER A 43 -5.03 -16.45 17.23
N LYS A 44 -4.90 -17.78 17.21
CA LYS A 44 -3.99 -18.49 18.10
C LYS A 44 -2.55 -17.99 17.90
N GLY A 45 -1.95 -17.49 18.98
CA GLY A 45 -0.57 -16.98 18.97
C GLY A 45 -0.41 -15.53 18.49
N ASN A 46 -1.50 -14.86 18.10
CA ASN A 46 -1.51 -13.45 17.74
C ASN A 46 -2.40 -12.69 18.74
N SER A 47 -1.91 -11.53 19.22
CA SER A 47 -2.67 -10.67 20.15
C SER A 47 -3.64 -9.70 19.44
N SER A 48 -3.68 -9.71 18.11
CA SER A 48 -4.61 -8.88 17.33
C SER A 48 -6.04 -9.38 17.50
N VAL A 49 -6.95 -8.50 17.93
CA VAL A 49 -8.36 -8.84 18.12
C VAL A 49 -9.08 -8.80 16.78
N LEU A 50 -9.65 -9.93 16.38
CA LEU A 50 -10.38 -10.10 15.11
C LEU A 50 -11.82 -9.61 15.21
N ALA A 51 -12.47 -9.80 16.36
CA ALA A 51 -13.83 -9.36 16.64
C ALA A 51 -14.07 -9.28 18.15
N PHE A 52 -15.07 -8.49 18.55
CA PHE A 52 -15.51 -8.44 19.93
C PHE A 52 -17.03 -8.25 20.03
N ALA A 53 -17.60 -8.61 21.15
CA ALA A 53 -18.98 -8.29 21.53
C ALA A 53 -19.05 -7.98 23.03
N GLU A 54 -19.92 -7.05 23.39
CA GLU A 54 -20.33 -6.86 24.79
C GLU A 54 -21.50 -7.78 25.10
N THR A 55 -21.56 -8.29 26.33
CA THR A 55 -22.71 -9.06 26.79
C THR A 55 -23.89 -8.12 27.05
N ASP A 56 -25.09 -8.61 26.78
CA ASP A 56 -26.33 -7.92 27.15
C ASP A 56 -26.57 -7.99 28.66
N SER A 57 -27.68 -7.41 29.15
CA SER A 57 -28.06 -7.42 30.57
C SER A 57 -28.33 -8.82 31.13
N LYS A 58 -28.44 -9.84 30.26
CA LYS A 58 -28.61 -11.26 30.67
C LYS A 58 -27.31 -12.05 30.59
N GLY A 59 -26.22 -11.39 30.18
CA GLY A 59 -24.92 -12.00 29.99
C GLY A 59 -24.75 -12.71 28.64
N ASP A 60 -25.69 -12.59 27.74
CA ASP A 60 -25.62 -13.23 26.42
C ASP A 60 -24.82 -12.38 25.44
N TYR A 61 -24.06 -13.04 24.56
CA TYR A 61 -23.27 -12.39 23.52
C TYR A 61 -23.40 -13.11 22.16
N ARG A 62 -23.17 -12.38 21.09
CA ARG A 62 -23.06 -12.90 19.74
C ARG A 62 -21.91 -12.22 19.01
N LEU A 63 -21.01 -13.01 18.48
CA LEU A 63 -19.80 -12.61 17.78
C LEU A 63 -19.79 -13.19 16.36
N GLU A 64 -19.50 -12.35 15.38
CA GLU A 64 -19.31 -12.75 13.99
C GLU A 64 -17.85 -12.54 13.62
N VAL A 65 -17.19 -13.60 13.17
CA VAL A 65 -15.75 -13.61 12.91
C VAL A 65 -15.51 -14.08 11.49
N ASN A 66 -14.69 -13.32 10.75
CA ASN A 66 -14.16 -13.74 9.46
C ASN A 66 -12.65 -13.97 9.61
N SER A 67 -12.25 -15.23 9.71
CA SER A 67 -10.83 -15.61 9.88
C SER A 67 -10.55 -16.92 9.15
N GLN A 68 -9.35 -17.04 8.61
CA GLN A 68 -8.87 -18.27 7.96
C GLN A 68 -8.09 -19.20 8.91
N SER A 69 -7.94 -18.82 10.17
CA SER A 69 -7.24 -19.64 11.16
C SER A 69 -8.09 -20.86 11.56
N ASP A 70 -7.49 -22.03 11.64
CA ASP A 70 -8.18 -23.28 12.05
C ASP A 70 -8.67 -23.23 13.51
N SER A 71 -8.01 -22.44 14.36
CA SER A 71 -8.35 -22.27 15.76
C SER A 71 -8.28 -20.80 16.17
N LEU A 72 -9.22 -20.41 17.00
CA LEU A 72 -9.38 -19.05 17.52
C LEU A 72 -9.29 -19.08 19.05
N THR A 73 -8.71 -18.03 19.61
CA THR A 73 -8.69 -17.80 21.06
C THR A 73 -9.81 -16.82 21.39
N ILE A 74 -10.78 -17.26 22.20
CA ILE A 74 -11.88 -16.43 22.65
C ILE A 74 -11.68 -16.13 24.13
N THR A 75 -11.68 -14.84 24.46
CA THR A 75 -11.43 -14.34 25.79
C THR A 75 -12.65 -13.57 26.28
N ALA A 76 -13.24 -14.00 27.36
CA ALA A 76 -14.25 -13.25 28.10
C ALA A 76 -13.58 -12.57 29.30
N ALA A 77 -13.78 -11.26 29.44
CA ALA A 77 -13.24 -10.45 30.52
C ALA A 77 -14.18 -9.30 30.86
N GLY A 78 -14.11 -8.77 32.05
CA GLY A 78 -14.90 -7.61 32.46
C GLY A 78 -14.27 -6.90 33.66
N MET A 79 -14.89 -5.79 34.09
CA MET A 79 -14.35 -4.98 35.18
C MET A 79 -14.47 -5.69 36.54
N SER A 80 -15.60 -6.33 36.77
CA SER A 80 -15.94 -7.03 38.04
C SER A 80 -15.67 -8.52 38.03
N ILE A 81 -15.29 -9.06 36.87
CA ILE A 81 -15.08 -10.48 36.63
C ILE A 81 -13.67 -10.79 36.15
N GLY A 82 -13.17 -11.95 36.49
CA GLY A 82 -11.87 -12.44 36.04
C GLY A 82 -11.88 -12.80 34.54
N GLN A 83 -10.71 -12.86 33.96
CA GLN A 83 -10.54 -13.29 32.59
C GLN A 83 -10.68 -14.80 32.45
N GLN A 84 -11.43 -15.26 31.45
CA GLN A 84 -11.45 -16.66 31.04
C GLN A 84 -11.14 -16.76 29.53
N VAL A 85 -10.21 -17.64 29.19
CA VAL A 85 -9.75 -17.86 27.82
C VAL A 85 -10.14 -19.26 27.36
N LYS A 86 -10.66 -19.39 26.15
CA LYS A 86 -10.91 -20.69 25.50
C LYS A 86 -10.29 -20.69 24.10
N ILE A 87 -9.59 -21.76 23.77
CA ILE A 87 -9.11 -22.01 22.42
C ILE A 87 -10.08 -22.98 21.76
N VAL A 88 -10.65 -22.60 20.63
CA VAL A 88 -11.71 -23.36 19.96
C VAL A 88 -11.44 -23.43 18.45
N ALA A 89 -12.00 -24.45 17.80
CA ALA A 89 -11.97 -24.56 16.36
C ALA A 89 -12.79 -23.43 15.72
N ASN A 90 -12.34 -22.94 14.57
CA ASN A 90 -13.01 -21.90 13.80
C ASN A 90 -14.27 -22.45 13.10
N ARG A 91 -15.29 -22.67 13.87
CA ARG A 91 -16.62 -23.09 13.41
C ARG A 91 -17.70 -22.50 14.31
N SER A 92 -18.85 -22.20 13.74
CA SER A 92 -19.99 -21.66 14.49
C SER A 92 -20.39 -22.61 15.62
N GLN A 93 -20.40 -22.09 16.84
CA GLN A 93 -20.69 -22.86 18.03
C GLN A 93 -21.12 -21.98 19.19
N ARG A 94 -21.80 -22.58 20.15
CA ARG A 94 -22.20 -21.92 21.37
C ARG A 94 -21.12 -22.13 22.46
N LEU A 95 -20.65 -21.02 23.06
CA LEU A 95 -19.58 -21.03 24.07
C LEU A 95 -20.03 -20.24 25.29
N ASN A 96 -20.18 -20.92 26.40
CA ASN A 96 -20.49 -20.26 27.66
C ASN A 96 -19.23 -20.12 28.49
N PHE A 97 -19.06 -18.98 29.15
CA PHE A 97 -17.96 -18.68 30.06
C PHE A 97 -18.47 -18.61 31.48
N ARG A 98 -17.75 -19.26 32.41
CA ARG A 98 -17.97 -19.11 33.84
C ARG A 98 -16.79 -18.37 34.42
N VAL A 99 -17.00 -17.14 34.83
CA VAL A 99 -15.95 -16.26 35.34
C VAL A 99 -16.10 -16.12 36.87
N LYS A 100 -14.98 -16.05 37.56
CA LYS A 100 -14.98 -15.78 39.01
C LYS A 100 -15.10 -14.28 39.23
N GLU A 101 -15.82 -13.89 40.29
CA GLU A 101 -15.76 -12.51 40.75
C GLU A 101 -14.32 -12.10 41.03
N LYS A 102 -13.93 -10.96 40.52
CA LYS A 102 -12.69 -10.30 40.88
C LYS A 102 -13.02 -9.38 42.04
N VAL A 103 -12.73 -9.80 43.27
CA VAL A 103 -12.82 -8.92 44.45
C VAL A 103 -11.81 -7.80 44.24
N LEU A 104 -12.27 -6.70 43.70
CA LEU A 104 -11.51 -5.47 43.64
C LEU A 104 -11.49 -4.90 45.08
N GLN A 105 -10.37 -5.02 45.74
CA GLN A 105 -10.09 -4.09 46.83
C GLN A 105 -10.08 -2.71 46.20
N LEU A 106 -11.10 -1.92 46.49
CA LEU A 106 -11.25 -0.52 46.06
C LEU A 106 -10.07 0.29 46.61
N LYS A 107 -8.99 0.29 45.87
CA LYS A 107 -8.07 1.41 45.88
C LYS A 107 -8.74 2.48 45.04
N GLU A 108 -9.04 3.62 45.67
CA GLU A 108 -9.47 4.88 45.11
C GLU A 108 -10.28 4.79 43.82
N VAL A 109 -11.47 5.32 43.80
CA VAL A 109 -12.41 5.31 42.65
C VAL A 109 -11.79 6.09 41.50
N GLU A 110 -10.90 5.46 40.74
CA GLU A 110 -10.64 5.89 39.40
C GLU A 110 -11.86 5.54 38.56
N VAL A 111 -12.60 6.53 38.15
CA VAL A 111 -13.68 6.38 37.16
C VAL A 111 -13.02 5.98 35.83
N HIS A 112 -12.79 4.71 35.63
CA HIS A 112 -12.33 4.19 34.34
C HIS A 112 -13.47 4.39 33.34
N ALA A 113 -13.27 5.37 32.47
CA ALA A 113 -14.15 5.59 31.32
C ALA A 113 -14.30 4.26 30.55
N LYS A 114 -15.53 3.96 30.10
CA LYS A 114 -15.78 2.78 29.24
C LYS A 114 -14.72 2.68 28.15
N LYS A 115 -14.13 1.52 27.96
CA LYS A 115 -13.07 1.29 26.96
C LYS A 115 -13.50 1.70 25.56
N ILE A 116 -14.77 1.42 25.23
CA ILE A 116 -15.41 1.76 23.96
C ILE A 116 -16.74 2.44 24.25
N ARG A 117 -17.03 3.52 23.54
CA ARG A 117 -18.33 4.20 23.55
C ARG A 117 -18.81 4.37 22.13
N GLN A 118 -20.03 3.96 21.83
CA GLN A 118 -20.68 4.18 20.56
C GLN A 118 -21.61 5.40 20.65
N ASN A 119 -21.57 6.26 19.64
CA ASN A 119 -22.47 7.37 19.48
C ASN A 119 -22.86 7.49 18.00
N GLY A 120 -24.05 7.00 17.65
CA GLY A 120 -24.44 6.83 16.25
C GLY A 120 -23.45 5.94 15.50
N ASP A 121 -22.94 6.43 14.39
CA ASP A 121 -21.95 5.75 13.53
C ASP A 121 -20.49 5.97 13.99
N THR A 122 -20.29 6.45 15.22
CA THR A 122 -18.95 6.73 15.76
C THR A 122 -18.65 5.83 16.95
N LEU A 123 -17.61 5.01 16.84
CA LEU A 123 -17.02 4.24 17.93
C LEU A 123 -15.83 5.02 18.51
N ASN A 124 -15.86 5.31 19.80
CA ASN A 124 -14.79 6.02 20.49
C ASN A 124 -14.03 5.06 21.41
N TYR A 125 -12.78 4.79 21.10
CA TYR A 125 -11.86 3.99 21.89
C TYR A 125 -11.04 4.89 22.82
N SER A 126 -11.01 4.62 24.11
CA SER A 126 -10.10 5.29 25.03
C SER A 126 -8.71 4.71 24.91
N VAL A 127 -7.72 5.48 24.48
CA VAL A 127 -6.33 5.00 24.27
C VAL A 127 -5.75 4.43 25.55
N GLY A 128 -5.95 5.09 26.70
CA GLY A 128 -5.43 4.62 27.99
C GLY A 128 -5.92 3.24 28.42
N ALA A 129 -7.06 2.77 27.87
CA ALA A 129 -7.58 1.43 28.18
C ALA A 129 -6.87 0.29 27.43
N TYR A 130 -6.14 0.62 26.36
CA TYR A 130 -5.42 -0.33 25.49
C TYR A 130 -3.91 -0.13 25.51
N GLN A 131 -3.44 0.97 26.08
CA GLN A 131 -2.03 1.31 26.21
C GLN A 131 -1.34 0.37 27.20
N GLN A 132 -0.14 -0.09 26.84
CA GLN A 132 0.73 -0.94 27.68
C GLN A 132 2.06 -0.22 27.95
N GLN A 133 2.75 -0.71 28.98
CA GLN A 133 4.12 -0.24 29.25
C GLN A 133 5.02 -0.65 28.07
N GLY A 134 5.73 0.32 27.50
CA GLY A 134 6.60 0.11 26.33
C GLY A 134 5.98 0.54 25.00
N ASP A 135 4.69 0.91 24.94
CA ASP A 135 4.11 1.49 23.72
C ASP A 135 4.74 2.85 23.44
N ARG A 136 5.36 2.96 22.28
CA ARG A 136 5.99 4.20 21.83
C ARG A 136 5.03 5.02 21.00
N THR A 137 4.36 4.39 20.04
CA THR A 137 3.54 5.06 19.04
C THR A 137 2.07 4.66 19.12
N ILE A 138 1.20 5.47 18.55
CA ILE A 138 -0.22 5.13 18.49
C ILE A 138 -0.48 3.86 17.69
N GLY A 139 0.39 3.53 16.72
CA GLY A 139 0.30 2.28 15.96
C GLY A 139 0.40 1.04 16.85
N ASP A 140 1.22 1.09 17.91
CA ASP A 140 1.35 -0.02 18.86
C ASP A 140 0.04 -0.28 19.61
N VAL A 141 -0.69 0.80 19.91
CA VAL A 141 -1.97 0.73 20.64
C VAL A 141 -3.11 0.31 19.70
N LEU A 142 -3.13 0.83 18.46
CA LEU A 142 -4.15 0.50 17.46
C LEU A 142 -4.23 -1.00 17.17
N LYS A 143 -3.09 -1.70 17.14
CA LYS A 143 -3.00 -3.17 16.94
C LYS A 143 -3.77 -3.98 17.98
N ARG A 144 -4.08 -3.38 19.15
CA ARG A 144 -4.80 -4.03 20.25
C ARG A 144 -6.25 -3.57 20.40
N MET A 145 -6.69 -2.60 19.60
CA MET A 145 -8.07 -2.15 19.64
C MET A 145 -8.97 -3.12 18.86
N PRO A 146 -10.07 -3.59 19.47
CA PRO A 146 -10.98 -4.52 18.80
C PRO A 146 -11.47 -4.01 17.46
N GLY A 147 -11.46 -4.88 16.46
CA GLY A 147 -11.88 -4.56 15.09
C GLY A 147 -10.86 -3.79 14.25
N ILE A 148 -9.80 -3.24 14.84
CA ILE A 148 -8.74 -2.55 14.11
C ILE A 148 -7.60 -3.52 13.82
N GLU A 149 -7.24 -3.62 12.55
CA GLU A 149 -6.09 -4.39 12.06
C GLU A 149 -5.08 -3.42 11.47
N VAL A 150 -3.82 -3.52 11.89
CA VAL A 150 -2.71 -2.72 11.35
C VAL A 150 -1.68 -3.67 10.77
N SER A 151 -1.49 -3.61 9.47
CA SER A 151 -0.50 -4.43 8.75
C SER A 151 0.91 -3.86 8.90
N ASP A 152 1.94 -4.66 8.60
CA ASP A 152 3.35 -4.24 8.71
C ASP A 152 3.70 -3.07 7.78
N ASN A 153 3.02 -2.95 6.64
CA ASN A 153 3.15 -1.81 5.73
C ASN A 153 2.40 -0.56 6.19
N GLY A 154 1.81 -0.56 7.40
CA GLY A 154 1.07 0.55 7.98
C GLY A 154 -0.38 0.69 7.51
N SER A 155 -0.89 -0.20 6.63
CA SER A 155 -2.30 -0.16 6.23
C SER A 155 -3.22 -0.54 7.38
N ILE A 156 -4.37 0.15 7.47
CA ILE A 156 -5.34 -0.06 8.54
C ILE A 156 -6.65 -0.55 7.94
N LYS A 157 -7.21 -1.57 8.60
CA LYS A 157 -8.56 -2.06 8.33
C LYS A 157 -9.39 -1.99 9.61
N PHE A 158 -10.68 -1.84 9.44
CA PHE A 158 -11.66 -1.97 10.51
C PHE A 158 -12.70 -3.02 10.11
N ASN A 159 -12.84 -4.08 10.92
CA ASN A 159 -13.70 -5.24 10.62
C ASN A 159 -13.45 -5.80 9.19
N GLY A 160 -12.18 -5.93 8.80
CA GLY A 160 -11.76 -6.41 7.47
C GLY A 160 -11.85 -5.38 6.34
N LYS A 161 -12.42 -4.19 6.57
CA LYS A 161 -12.59 -3.12 5.58
C LYS A 161 -11.46 -2.10 5.68
N SER A 162 -10.79 -1.79 4.57
CA SER A 162 -9.77 -0.73 4.53
C SER A 162 -10.39 0.64 4.85
N ILE A 163 -9.67 1.45 5.62
CA ILE A 163 -10.15 2.81 5.92
C ILE A 163 -9.98 3.72 4.70
N SER A 164 -10.98 4.60 4.48
CA SER A 164 -10.97 5.57 3.38
C SER A 164 -10.33 6.90 3.78
N LYS A 165 -10.29 7.22 5.08
CA LYS A 165 -9.72 8.46 5.62
C LYS A 165 -9.08 8.25 6.99
N PHE A 166 -7.99 9.02 7.22
CA PHE A 166 -7.30 9.09 8.50
C PHE A 166 -7.11 10.55 8.90
N TYR A 167 -7.67 10.94 10.02
CA TYR A 167 -7.63 12.29 10.54
C TYR A 167 -6.84 12.39 11.83
N VAL A 168 -6.24 13.54 12.04
CA VAL A 168 -5.77 13.99 13.35
C VAL A 168 -6.49 15.29 13.68
N GLU A 169 -7.27 15.32 14.78
CA GLU A 169 -8.09 16.48 15.15
C GLU A 169 -8.98 16.97 13.99
N ASP A 170 -9.66 16.05 13.31
CA ASP A 170 -10.57 16.28 12.18
C ASP A 170 -9.91 16.85 10.90
N MET A 171 -8.59 16.76 10.77
CA MET A 171 -7.84 17.26 9.62
C MET A 171 -7.07 16.12 8.93
N ASP A 172 -7.14 16.06 7.59
CA ASP A 172 -6.46 15.06 6.74
C ASP A 172 -5.09 15.60 6.29
N LEU A 173 -4.13 15.68 7.24
CA LEU A 173 -2.77 16.16 6.97
C LEU A 173 -2.01 15.27 5.98
N LEU A 174 -2.15 13.95 6.10
CA LEU A 174 -1.25 12.98 5.47
C LEU A 174 -1.77 12.40 4.17
N GLN A 175 -3.05 12.59 3.85
CA GLN A 175 -3.68 12.24 2.56
C GLN A 175 -3.39 10.80 2.11
N GLY A 176 -3.59 9.83 3.02
CA GLY A 176 -3.36 8.41 2.75
C GLY A 176 -2.02 7.87 3.25
N ARG A 177 -1.01 8.70 3.49
CA ARG A 177 0.27 8.29 4.08
C ARG A 177 0.20 8.23 5.61
N TYR A 178 -0.87 7.66 6.15
CA TYR A 178 -1.12 7.63 7.59
C TYR A 178 -0.16 6.72 8.37
N GLY A 179 0.64 5.90 7.70
CA GLY A 179 1.81 5.24 8.30
C GLY A 179 2.73 6.23 9.02
N LEU A 180 2.90 7.45 8.45
CA LEU A 180 3.64 8.53 9.10
C LEU A 180 3.04 8.95 10.45
N ALA A 181 1.73 8.92 10.61
CA ALA A 181 1.09 9.24 11.90
C ALA A 181 1.17 8.06 12.87
N THR A 182 0.82 6.87 12.40
CA THR A 182 0.77 5.68 13.27
C THR A 182 2.15 5.27 13.78
N GLY A 183 3.19 5.46 12.96
CA GLY A 183 4.57 5.15 13.33
C GLY A 183 5.28 6.22 14.16
N ASN A 184 4.74 7.45 14.27
CA ASN A 184 5.48 8.57 14.86
C ASN A 184 4.73 9.33 15.96
N ILE A 185 3.38 9.37 15.97
CA ILE A 185 2.62 10.03 17.04
C ILE A 185 2.72 9.21 18.33
N ASN A 186 3.17 9.86 19.40
CA ASN A 186 3.30 9.19 20.69
C ASN A 186 1.95 8.69 21.20
N ALA A 187 1.90 7.46 21.66
CA ALA A 187 0.70 6.88 22.26
C ALA A 187 0.18 7.71 23.43
N GLN A 188 1.09 8.32 24.20
CA GLN A 188 0.75 9.15 25.36
C GLN A 188 0.05 10.46 25.01
N ASP A 189 0.22 10.97 23.80
CA ASP A 189 -0.37 12.23 23.33
C ASP A 189 -1.80 12.06 22.82
N VAL A 190 -2.23 10.82 22.53
CA VAL A 190 -3.56 10.50 22.04
C VAL A 190 -4.49 10.15 23.20
N GLY A 191 -5.64 10.84 23.26
CA GLY A 191 -6.67 10.60 24.27
C GLY A 191 -7.67 9.53 23.84
N SER A 192 -8.13 9.62 22.59
CA SER A 192 -9.07 8.64 22.01
C SER A 192 -8.89 8.46 20.52
N VAL A 193 -9.30 7.30 20.04
CA VAL A 193 -9.41 6.95 18.63
C VAL A 193 -10.89 6.85 18.29
N GLN A 194 -11.32 7.61 17.30
CA GLN A 194 -12.68 7.55 16.77
C GLN A 194 -12.67 6.75 15.47
N VAL A 195 -13.50 5.72 15.40
CA VAL A 195 -13.83 5.03 14.15
C VAL A 195 -15.17 5.58 13.68
N LEU A 196 -15.18 6.17 12.50
CA LEU A 196 -16.34 6.78 11.86
C LEU A 196 -16.84 5.81 10.79
N GLU A 197 -17.95 5.12 11.08
CA GLU A 197 -18.62 4.25 10.12
C GLU A 197 -19.53 5.07 9.21
N ASN A 198 -19.79 4.59 8.00
CA ASN A 198 -20.61 5.29 6.99
C ASN A 198 -20.12 6.73 6.75
N HIS A 199 -18.80 6.91 6.76
CA HIS A 199 -18.20 8.25 6.74
C HIS A 199 -18.21 8.88 5.36
N GLN A 200 -19.01 9.94 5.17
CA GLN A 200 -19.00 10.77 3.98
C GLN A 200 -18.09 11.99 4.18
N PRO A 201 -16.85 12.00 3.62
CA PRO A 201 -15.89 13.08 3.83
C PRO A 201 -16.30 14.39 3.17
N VAL A 202 -17.10 14.35 2.11
CA VAL A 202 -17.59 15.52 1.38
C VAL A 202 -18.90 16.00 1.97
N LYS A 203 -18.89 17.15 2.67
CA LYS A 203 -20.08 17.68 3.34
C LYS A 203 -21.25 17.96 2.41
N ALA A 204 -20.96 18.32 1.17
CA ALA A 204 -21.97 18.57 0.14
C ALA A 204 -22.74 17.30 -0.26
N LEU A 205 -22.18 16.11 -0.02
CA LEU A 205 -22.77 14.80 -0.32
C LEU A 205 -23.43 14.14 0.92
N GLN A 206 -23.21 14.67 2.11
CA GLN A 206 -23.80 14.14 3.34
C GLN A 206 -25.34 14.15 3.25
N GLY A 207 -25.97 12.98 3.52
CA GLY A 207 -27.42 12.80 3.41
C GLY A 207 -27.94 12.73 1.97
N ARG A 208 -27.08 12.78 0.96
CA ARG A 208 -27.43 12.64 -0.47
C ARG A 208 -26.88 11.37 -1.09
N THR A 209 -25.64 11.06 -0.81
CA THR A 209 -24.96 9.87 -1.32
C THR A 209 -24.58 8.98 -0.14
N PRO A 210 -25.25 7.84 0.03
CA PRO A 210 -24.88 6.86 1.04
C PRO A 210 -23.47 6.34 0.79
N THR A 211 -22.73 6.10 1.86
CA THR A 211 -21.44 5.43 1.81
C THR A 211 -21.35 4.46 2.97
N ASP A 212 -20.62 3.40 2.78
CA ASP A 212 -20.24 2.43 3.80
C ASP A 212 -18.76 2.54 4.18
N ASP A 213 -18.12 3.65 3.80
CA ASP A 213 -16.73 3.94 4.08
C ASP A 213 -16.48 4.10 5.59
N VAL A 214 -15.27 3.71 6.00
CA VAL A 214 -14.80 3.84 7.37
C VAL A 214 -13.64 4.82 7.42
N ALA A 215 -13.64 5.68 8.43
CA ALA A 215 -12.52 6.58 8.70
C ALA A 215 -12.05 6.48 10.14
N ILE A 216 -10.77 6.78 10.37
CA ILE A 216 -10.19 6.91 11.70
C ILE A 216 -9.85 8.37 11.98
N ASN A 217 -10.13 8.81 13.21
CA ASN A 217 -9.78 10.13 13.67
C ASN A 217 -9.12 10.07 15.05
N LEU A 218 -7.89 10.52 15.13
CA LEU A 218 -7.15 10.63 16.38
C LEU A 218 -7.51 11.92 17.10
N LYS A 219 -7.96 11.81 18.34
CA LYS A 219 -8.18 12.94 19.24
C LYS A 219 -7.04 13.04 20.25
N LEU A 220 -6.31 14.13 20.20
CA LEU A 220 -5.18 14.37 21.08
C LEU A 220 -5.64 14.84 22.46
N LYS A 221 -4.85 14.55 23.47
CA LYS A 221 -5.00 15.14 24.81
C LYS A 221 -4.79 16.65 24.73
N ASN A 222 -5.44 17.40 25.61
CA ASN A 222 -5.34 18.87 25.59
C ASN A 222 -3.90 19.37 25.76
N ALA A 223 -3.08 18.68 26.55
CA ALA A 223 -1.67 19.02 26.75
C ALA A 223 -0.81 18.87 25.49
N ALA A 224 -1.20 17.99 24.55
CA ALA A 224 -0.47 17.79 23.30
C ALA A 224 -0.89 18.77 22.20
N LYS A 225 -2.02 19.46 22.35
CA LYS A 225 -2.51 20.42 21.34
C LYS A 225 -1.77 21.74 21.42
N GLY A 226 -1.25 22.20 20.27
CA GLY A 226 -0.51 23.46 20.18
C GLY A 226 0.91 23.39 20.77
N THR A 227 1.39 22.20 21.09
CA THR A 227 2.73 21.96 21.61
C THR A 227 3.60 21.35 20.52
N VAL A 228 4.87 21.75 20.45
CA VAL A 228 5.86 21.11 19.59
C VAL A 228 6.38 19.86 20.30
N ALA A 229 6.18 18.71 19.70
CA ALA A 229 6.78 17.45 20.14
C ALA A 229 7.92 17.07 19.21
N VAL A 230 9.05 16.64 19.78
CA VAL A 230 10.21 16.16 19.03
C VAL A 230 10.59 14.79 19.56
N ASN A 231 10.53 13.79 18.69
CA ASN A 231 10.99 12.44 18.98
C ASN A 231 12.31 12.20 18.30
N THR A 232 13.26 11.64 19.02
CA THR A 232 14.57 11.25 18.48
C THR A 232 14.87 9.81 18.86
N MET A 233 15.39 9.05 17.90
CA MET A 233 15.92 7.72 18.13
C MET A 233 17.27 7.60 17.43
N LEU A 234 18.28 7.18 18.17
CA LEU A 234 19.60 6.87 17.66
C LEU A 234 19.98 5.46 18.08
N GLY A 235 20.40 4.66 17.15
CA GLY A 235 20.87 3.30 17.39
C GLY A 235 22.21 3.07 16.70
N GLY A 236 23.08 2.33 17.36
CA GLY A 236 24.37 1.90 16.83
C GLY A 236 24.58 0.42 17.11
N GLY A 237 25.26 -0.26 16.21
CA GLY A 237 25.56 -1.68 16.34
C GLY A 237 26.77 -2.10 15.52
N GLY A 238 27.16 -3.35 15.67
CA GLY A 238 28.20 -3.99 14.84
C GLY A 238 27.60 -5.21 14.15
N GLN A 239 27.96 -5.41 12.91
CA GLN A 239 27.71 -6.64 12.20
C GLN A 239 28.91 -7.55 12.37
N GLN A 240 28.74 -8.69 13.03
CA GLN A 240 29.74 -9.74 13.00
C GLN A 240 29.46 -10.61 11.78
N SER A 241 30.26 -10.49 10.74
CA SER A 241 30.27 -11.46 9.64
C SER A 241 30.89 -12.76 10.16
N GLY A 242 30.06 -13.57 10.81
CA GLY A 242 30.37 -14.95 11.10
C GLY A 242 30.38 -15.70 9.79
N GLY A 243 31.56 -15.92 9.24
CA GLY A 243 31.73 -16.72 8.05
C GLY A 243 31.37 -18.19 8.28
N TRP A 244 30.09 -18.52 8.20
CA TRP A 244 29.66 -19.80 7.74
C TRP A 244 29.57 -19.73 6.22
N GLY A 245 30.75 -19.58 5.62
CA GLY A 245 30.87 -19.59 4.19
C GLY A 245 30.60 -21.00 3.66
N PHE A 246 29.39 -21.22 3.20
CA PHE A 246 29.26 -22.07 2.04
C PHE A 246 29.97 -21.32 0.90
N GLY A 247 31.12 -21.81 0.52
CA GLY A 247 32.06 -21.39 -0.50
C GLY A 247 31.59 -20.53 -1.68
N MET A 248 30.97 -19.42 -1.42
CA MET A 248 30.77 -18.41 -2.43
C MET A 248 32.07 -17.60 -2.56
N ARG A 249 32.80 -17.85 -3.61
CA ARG A 249 33.80 -16.92 -4.10
C ARG A 249 33.06 -15.63 -4.44
N SER A 250 33.37 -14.56 -3.69
CA SER A 250 32.98 -13.21 -4.08
C SER A 250 33.33 -13.02 -5.55
N LEU A 251 32.35 -12.66 -6.37
CA LEU A 251 32.57 -12.28 -7.77
C LEU A 251 33.33 -10.95 -7.91
N SER A 252 33.64 -10.30 -6.81
CA SER A 252 34.49 -9.11 -6.79
C SER A 252 35.95 -9.55 -6.79
N ASP A 253 36.62 -9.18 -7.84
CA ASP A 253 38.06 -9.23 -8.06
C ASP A 253 38.84 -9.01 -6.75
N GLY A 254 39.42 -10.07 -6.18
CA GLY A 254 40.56 -10.13 -5.25
C GLY A 254 40.63 -9.19 -4.05
N GLN A 255 39.74 -8.27 -3.85
CA GLN A 255 39.70 -7.36 -2.74
C GLN A 255 38.46 -7.62 -1.87
N ASN A 256 38.67 -8.41 -0.86
CA ASN A 256 37.76 -8.51 0.25
C ASN A 256 37.76 -7.17 0.98
N PRO A 257 36.60 -6.49 0.95
CA PRO A 257 36.19 -5.94 2.22
C PRO A 257 34.73 -6.36 2.47
N ILE A 258 34.56 -7.36 3.28
CA ILE A 258 33.45 -7.28 4.18
C ILE A 258 33.71 -6.01 4.97
N SER A 259 33.24 -4.91 4.43
CA SER A 259 33.29 -3.62 5.07
C SER A 259 32.51 -3.81 6.38
N ARG A 260 33.27 -3.82 7.50
CA ARG A 260 32.68 -3.78 8.84
C ARG A 260 32.10 -2.37 9.05
N ASN A 261 31.15 -1.97 8.23
CA ASN A 261 30.45 -0.73 8.43
C ASN A 261 29.64 -0.86 9.72
N PRO A 262 29.80 0.05 10.67
CA PRO A 262 28.98 0.04 11.85
C PRO A 262 27.50 0.14 11.41
N LEU A 263 26.65 -0.67 12.01
CA LEU A 263 25.21 -0.56 11.81
C LEU A 263 24.72 0.69 12.56
N TRP A 264 23.81 1.41 11.94
CA TRP A 264 23.25 2.60 12.55
C TRP A 264 21.79 2.81 12.13
N THR A 265 21.03 3.48 13.00
CA THR A 265 19.73 4.03 12.70
C THR A 265 19.57 5.39 13.38
N ALA A 266 18.95 6.33 12.69
CA ALA A 266 18.70 7.67 13.21
C ALA A 266 17.31 8.13 12.77
N GLU A 267 16.51 8.56 13.73
CA GLU A 267 15.19 9.14 13.49
C GLU A 267 15.08 10.47 14.25
N VAL A 268 14.55 11.48 13.57
CA VAL A 268 14.18 12.76 14.17
C VAL A 268 12.82 13.15 13.60
N VAL A 269 11.82 13.27 14.47
CA VAL A 269 10.45 13.59 14.08
C VAL A 269 9.95 14.77 14.88
N GLY A 270 9.70 15.88 14.21
CA GLY A 270 9.08 17.07 14.78
C GLY A 270 7.59 17.10 14.43
N MET A 271 6.75 17.31 15.44
CA MET A 271 5.29 17.33 15.29
C MET A 271 4.68 18.56 15.95
N TYR A 272 3.66 19.10 15.31
CA TYR A 272 2.86 20.20 15.86
C TYR A 272 1.42 20.06 15.41
N PHE A 273 0.48 20.00 16.35
CA PHE A 273 -0.95 19.87 16.08
C PHE A 273 -1.75 20.95 16.80
N ALA A 274 -2.22 21.92 16.07
CA ALA A 274 -3.09 22.96 16.58
C ALA A 274 -4.40 23.02 15.79
N LYS A 275 -5.37 23.77 16.26
CA LYS A 275 -6.73 23.87 15.68
C LYS A 275 -6.74 24.34 14.21
N ARG A 276 -5.76 25.14 13.80
CA ARG A 276 -5.68 25.72 12.45
C ARG A 276 -4.48 25.27 11.65
N ARG A 277 -3.47 24.70 12.31
CA ARG A 277 -2.18 24.34 11.71
C ARG A 277 -1.74 23.01 12.23
N GLN A 278 -1.28 22.16 11.33
CA GLN A 278 -0.64 20.89 11.67
C GLN A 278 0.65 20.74 10.88
N ASN A 279 1.64 20.11 11.50
CA ASN A 279 2.90 19.78 10.85
C ASN A 279 3.43 18.45 11.39
N ILE A 280 3.95 17.62 10.48
CA ILE A 280 4.84 16.49 10.79
C ILE A 280 6.02 16.61 9.84
N THR A 281 7.21 16.81 10.39
CA THR A 281 8.46 16.82 9.63
C THR A 281 9.38 15.77 10.22
N LEU A 282 9.96 14.94 9.38
CA LEU A 282 10.82 13.87 9.83
C LEU A 282 12.05 13.70 8.94
N TYR A 283 13.10 13.22 9.59
CA TYR A 283 14.24 12.56 8.97
C TYR A 283 14.36 11.16 9.56
N LYS A 284 14.53 10.15 8.70
CA LYS A 284 14.91 8.80 9.11
C LYS A 284 16.02 8.30 8.20
N GLY A 285 16.96 7.60 8.79
CA GLY A 285 18.02 6.95 8.04
C GLY A 285 18.50 5.70 8.75
N ASN A 286 18.93 4.72 7.99
CA ASN A 286 19.48 3.49 8.53
C ASN A 286 20.27 2.68 7.50
N ASN A 287 21.03 1.70 8.02
CA ASN A 287 21.68 0.63 7.25
C ASN A 287 21.45 -0.76 7.90
N ILE A 288 20.30 -0.97 8.52
CA ILE A 288 19.96 -2.18 9.28
C ILE A 288 18.90 -3.06 8.58
N GLY A 289 18.67 -2.83 7.29
CA GLY A 289 17.67 -3.57 6.50
C GLY A 289 16.24 -3.05 6.63
N ASP A 290 16.00 -1.94 7.35
CA ASP A 290 14.67 -1.35 7.44
C ASP A 290 14.38 -0.46 6.22
N ASP A 291 13.25 -0.71 5.58
CA ASP A 291 12.79 0.06 4.43
C ASP A 291 12.00 1.30 4.88
N VAL A 292 12.70 2.43 4.95
CA VAL A 292 12.09 3.71 5.33
C VAL A 292 11.06 4.23 4.31
N SER A 293 11.03 3.70 3.09
CA SER A 293 10.11 4.14 2.05
C SER A 293 8.66 3.71 2.32
N GLN A 294 8.45 2.67 3.11
CA GLN A 294 7.11 2.16 3.44
C GLN A 294 6.23 3.20 4.15
N GLU A 295 6.84 4.10 4.93
CA GLU A 295 6.09 5.19 5.58
C GLU A 295 5.51 6.20 4.59
N LEU A 296 6.06 6.28 3.37
CA LEU A 296 5.55 7.14 2.30
C LEU A 296 4.42 6.51 1.49
N THR A 297 4.14 5.22 1.71
CA THR A 297 3.09 4.51 0.96
C THR A 297 1.74 5.13 1.24
N SER A 298 1.04 5.54 0.18
CA SER A 298 -0.34 5.98 0.28
C SER A 298 -1.27 4.77 0.26
N HIS A 299 -2.12 4.67 1.27
CA HIS A 299 -3.10 3.59 1.42
C HIS A 299 -4.52 4.00 0.99
N TYR A 300 -4.70 5.25 0.55
CA TYR A 300 -5.96 5.61 -0.11
C TYR A 300 -5.88 5.18 -1.58
N SER A 301 -6.94 4.61 -2.11
CA SER A 301 -7.20 4.62 -3.54
C SER A 301 -7.33 6.10 -3.92
N GLY A 302 -6.29 6.65 -4.54
CA GLY A 302 -6.16 8.08 -4.76
C GLY A 302 -7.32 8.65 -5.56
N ILE A 303 -7.52 9.96 -5.48
CA ILE A 303 -8.19 10.73 -6.52
C ILE A 303 -7.53 10.28 -7.81
N ASN A 304 -8.30 9.69 -8.72
CA ASN A 304 -7.84 8.97 -9.89
C ASN A 304 -6.65 9.69 -10.51
N ASP A 305 -5.50 9.03 -10.54
CA ASP A 305 -4.36 9.58 -11.27
C ASP A 305 -4.85 9.77 -12.71
N VAL A 306 -4.63 10.95 -13.26
CA VAL A 306 -4.83 11.23 -14.66
C VAL A 306 -4.30 10.04 -15.43
N GLY A 307 -5.04 9.49 -16.38
CA GLY A 307 -4.72 8.27 -17.13
C GLY A 307 -3.34 8.24 -17.81
N LEU A 308 -2.32 8.65 -17.05
CA LEU A 308 -0.92 8.61 -17.41
C LEU A 308 -0.46 7.16 -17.41
N VAL A 309 -0.24 6.61 -18.59
CA VAL A 309 0.23 5.25 -18.75
C VAL A 309 1.69 5.18 -18.35
N ALA A 310 2.00 4.34 -17.36
CA ALA A 310 3.37 3.99 -17.02
C ALA A 310 3.89 2.94 -18.00
N PHE A 311 4.33 3.38 -19.18
CA PHE A 311 4.98 2.48 -20.14
C PHE A 311 6.44 2.26 -19.72
N ALA A 312 6.74 1.10 -19.16
CA ALA A 312 8.07 0.72 -18.67
C ALA A 312 8.42 -0.71 -19.11
N PRO A 313 8.65 -0.94 -20.42
CA PRO A 313 8.94 -2.27 -20.96
C PRO A 313 10.38 -2.72 -20.68
N LEU A 314 11.26 -1.83 -20.25
CA LEU A 314 12.65 -2.13 -19.92
C LEU A 314 12.79 -2.43 -18.43
N GLY A 315 13.62 -3.40 -18.11
CA GLY A 315 13.94 -3.77 -16.73
C GLY A 315 15.22 -4.61 -16.68
N VAL A 316 15.72 -4.79 -15.48
CA VAL A 316 16.86 -5.67 -15.19
C VAL A 316 16.40 -6.90 -14.43
N VAL A 317 17.22 -7.93 -14.44
CA VAL A 317 16.97 -9.14 -13.63
C VAL A 317 17.13 -8.79 -12.15
N THR A 318 16.22 -9.28 -11.33
CA THR A 318 16.26 -9.10 -9.87
C THR A 318 16.27 -10.45 -9.16
N PRO A 319 16.87 -10.56 -7.97
CA PRO A 319 16.82 -11.79 -7.19
C PRO A 319 15.36 -12.22 -6.91
N SER A 320 15.09 -13.51 -6.99
CA SER A 320 13.78 -14.06 -6.64
C SER A 320 13.47 -13.83 -5.17
N GLY A 321 12.19 -13.64 -4.83
CA GLY A 321 11.76 -13.48 -3.45
C GLY A 321 12.10 -14.72 -2.60
N SER A 322 12.80 -14.54 -1.49
CA SER A 322 13.25 -15.60 -0.60
C SER A 322 12.17 -16.13 0.36
N GLY A 323 11.01 -15.44 0.44
CA GLY A 323 10.01 -15.67 1.49
C GLY A 323 10.44 -15.23 2.90
N LEU A 324 11.66 -14.71 3.05
CA LEU A 324 12.15 -14.13 4.29
C LEU A 324 11.66 -12.69 4.46
N PRO A 325 11.55 -12.21 5.71
CA PRO A 325 11.28 -10.80 5.95
C PRO A 325 12.33 -9.91 5.25
N GLN A 326 11.89 -8.83 4.62
CA GLN A 326 12.71 -7.89 3.85
C GLN A 326 13.95 -7.41 4.64
N LYS A 327 13.81 -7.18 5.93
CA LYS A 327 14.88 -6.81 6.86
C LYS A 327 16.07 -7.77 6.88
N ARG A 328 15.87 -9.03 6.44
CA ARG A 328 16.93 -10.06 6.39
C ARG A 328 17.59 -10.18 5.01
N THR A 329 17.01 -9.54 4.00
CA THR A 329 17.47 -9.65 2.62
C THR A 329 18.00 -8.33 2.06
N PHE A 330 17.80 -7.22 2.78
CA PHE A 330 18.28 -5.90 2.37
C PHE A 330 19.59 -5.55 3.04
N ASP A 331 20.61 -5.29 2.23
CA ASP A 331 21.79 -4.52 2.63
C ASP A 331 21.58 -3.11 2.10
N ASN A 332 21.18 -2.20 2.98
CA ASN A 332 20.74 -0.87 2.58
C ASN A 332 21.56 0.25 3.23
N GLN A 333 21.56 1.39 2.57
CA GLN A 333 21.84 2.68 3.16
C GLN A 333 20.73 3.63 2.69
N SER A 334 19.84 3.96 3.60
CA SER A 334 18.61 4.67 3.25
C SER A 334 18.43 5.92 4.09
N HIS A 335 17.97 6.99 3.45
CA HIS A 335 17.68 8.27 4.07
C HIS A 335 16.37 8.80 3.51
N ILE A 336 15.48 9.25 4.38
CA ILE A 336 14.24 9.91 4.01
C ILE A 336 14.09 11.22 4.76
N VAL A 337 13.67 12.25 4.06
CA VAL A 337 13.17 13.50 4.63
C VAL A 337 11.73 13.67 4.18
N SER A 338 10.81 13.95 5.09
CA SER A 338 9.43 14.24 4.75
C SER A 338 8.92 15.44 5.56
N MET A 339 8.26 16.36 4.87
CA MET A 339 7.59 17.52 5.43
C MET A 339 6.12 17.48 5.05
N ASN A 340 5.24 17.49 6.04
CA ASN A 340 3.80 17.50 5.87
C ASN A 340 3.22 18.66 6.67
N HIS A 341 2.60 19.60 5.97
CA HIS A 341 2.08 20.81 6.56
C HIS A 341 0.66 21.06 6.10
N LEU A 342 -0.25 21.36 7.03
CA LEU A 342 -1.62 21.75 6.76
C LEU A 342 -1.95 23.06 7.48
N GLU A 343 -2.51 24.00 6.74
CA GLU A 343 -2.98 25.29 7.26
C GLU A 343 -4.46 25.50 6.89
N LYS A 344 -5.31 25.80 7.87
CA LYS A 344 -6.68 26.27 7.63
C LYS A 344 -6.65 27.76 7.27
N ILE A 345 -6.85 28.08 5.99
CA ILE A 345 -6.88 29.44 5.46
C ILE A 345 -8.26 30.10 5.59
N GLY A 346 -9.28 29.32 5.97
CA GLY A 346 -10.63 29.81 6.20
C GLY A 346 -11.45 28.88 7.10
N LYS A 347 -12.73 29.19 7.31
CA LYS A 347 -13.63 28.33 8.11
C LYS A 347 -13.87 26.95 7.46
N GLN A 348 -13.81 26.88 6.15
CA GLN A 348 -14.10 25.68 5.35
C GLN A 348 -12.98 25.34 4.38
N SER A 349 -11.89 26.09 4.36
CA SER A 349 -10.81 25.96 3.40
C SER A 349 -9.49 25.66 4.10
N GLU A 350 -8.73 24.76 3.51
CA GLU A 350 -7.42 24.34 3.97
C GLU A 350 -6.44 24.17 2.80
N LEU A 351 -5.18 24.41 3.07
CA LEU A 351 -4.07 24.17 2.18
C LEU A 351 -3.15 23.13 2.83
N THR A 352 -2.82 22.10 2.09
CA THR A 352 -1.91 21.03 2.54
C THR A 352 -0.72 20.96 1.60
N LEU A 353 0.48 20.88 2.16
CA LEU A 353 1.73 20.60 1.46
C LEU A 353 2.31 19.30 2.03
N ASN A 354 2.52 18.32 1.18
CA ASN A 354 3.26 17.11 1.52
C ASN A 354 4.45 17.00 0.57
N MET A 355 5.66 16.98 1.11
CA MET A 355 6.90 16.85 0.35
C MET A 355 7.75 15.76 0.99
N SER A 356 8.35 14.92 0.16
CA SER A 356 9.28 13.89 0.63
C SER A 356 10.41 13.67 -0.36
N TYR A 357 11.60 13.39 0.17
CA TYR A 357 12.75 12.98 -0.60
C TYR A 357 13.34 11.72 -0.01
N LEU A 358 13.49 10.70 -0.83
CA LEU A 358 14.12 9.43 -0.51
C LEU A 358 15.45 9.32 -1.26
N HIS A 359 16.51 9.05 -0.52
CA HIS A 359 17.78 8.59 -1.06
C HIS A 359 18.08 7.21 -0.49
N ALA A 360 18.22 6.20 -1.34
CA ALA A 360 18.52 4.86 -0.89
C ALA A 360 19.48 4.14 -1.84
N SER A 361 20.38 3.36 -1.27
CA SER A 361 21.19 2.37 -1.96
C SER A 361 20.87 1.02 -1.34
N ILE A 362 20.42 0.07 -2.14
CA ILE A 362 20.04 -1.27 -1.69
C ILE A 362 20.79 -2.31 -2.51
N ARG A 363 21.47 -3.22 -1.85
CA ARG A 363 22.14 -4.37 -2.44
C ARG A 363 21.41 -5.64 -2.05
N GLN A 364 21.21 -6.50 -3.03
CA GLN A 364 20.65 -7.84 -2.84
C GLN A 364 21.49 -8.85 -3.60
N GLU A 365 21.68 -10.02 -3.02
CA GLU A 365 22.37 -11.14 -3.64
C GLU A 365 21.46 -12.36 -3.64
N GLY A 366 21.53 -13.15 -4.68
CA GLY A 366 20.76 -14.38 -4.81
C GLY A 366 21.50 -15.44 -5.60
N ILE A 367 21.21 -16.70 -5.28
CA ILE A 367 21.61 -17.86 -6.07
C ILE A 367 20.35 -18.60 -6.47
N SER A 368 20.28 -18.95 -7.74
CA SER A 368 19.22 -19.78 -8.29
C SER A 368 19.86 -21.01 -8.92
N GLU A 369 19.43 -22.19 -8.52
CA GLU A 369 19.84 -23.45 -9.10
C GLU A 369 18.64 -24.14 -9.71
N ALA A 370 18.77 -24.60 -10.94
CA ALA A 370 17.75 -25.33 -11.64
C ALA A 370 18.31 -26.63 -12.22
N ASP A 371 17.62 -27.70 -11.93
CA ASP A 371 17.93 -29.04 -12.42
C ASP A 371 16.80 -29.49 -13.34
N ARG A 372 17.09 -29.60 -14.64
CA ARG A 372 16.10 -29.95 -15.66
C ARG A 372 16.44 -31.29 -16.27
N PHE A 373 15.52 -32.24 -16.17
CA PHE A 373 15.62 -33.57 -16.76
C PHE A 373 14.91 -33.57 -18.10
N TYR A 374 15.66 -33.78 -19.19
CA TYR A 374 15.11 -33.91 -20.54
C TYR A 374 14.80 -35.36 -20.89
N SER A 375 15.57 -36.32 -20.34
CA SER A 375 15.36 -37.74 -20.46
C SER A 375 16.03 -38.47 -19.29
N SER A 376 15.92 -39.80 -19.22
CA SER A 376 16.62 -40.59 -18.21
C SER A 376 18.14 -40.42 -18.22
N ASN A 377 18.72 -40.00 -19.37
CA ASN A 377 20.15 -39.85 -19.55
C ASN A 377 20.61 -38.42 -19.86
N GLN A 378 19.70 -37.44 -19.88
CA GLN A 378 20.05 -36.06 -20.17
C GLN A 378 19.52 -35.15 -19.07
N ARG A 379 20.42 -34.41 -18.43
CA ARG A 379 20.15 -33.49 -17.34
C ARG A 379 20.93 -32.20 -17.56
N LEU A 380 20.25 -31.08 -17.47
CA LEU A 380 20.85 -29.75 -17.47
C LEU A 380 20.83 -29.20 -16.05
N LEU A 381 21.99 -29.04 -15.46
CA LEU A 381 22.19 -28.32 -14.22
C LEU A 381 22.59 -26.88 -14.56
N SER A 382 21.85 -25.91 -14.10
CA SER A 382 22.18 -24.50 -14.24
C SER A 382 22.24 -23.85 -12.87
N SER A 383 23.26 -23.03 -12.63
CA SER A 383 23.43 -22.23 -11.43
C SER A 383 23.67 -20.79 -11.84
N GLU A 384 22.85 -19.88 -11.34
CA GLU A 384 22.97 -18.44 -11.54
C GLU A 384 23.23 -17.76 -10.20
N SER A 385 24.32 -17.01 -10.10
CA SER A 385 24.58 -16.08 -9.01
C SER A 385 24.30 -14.67 -9.49
N LEU A 386 23.54 -13.90 -8.70
CA LEU A 386 23.06 -12.58 -9.06
C LEU A 386 23.38 -11.58 -7.94
N ILE A 387 23.97 -10.46 -8.32
CA ILE A 387 24.14 -9.26 -7.46
C ILE A 387 23.33 -8.14 -8.10
N PHE A 388 22.38 -7.60 -7.35
CA PHE A 388 21.57 -6.47 -7.74
C PHE A 388 21.81 -5.29 -6.80
N ILE A 389 22.12 -4.14 -7.35
CA ILE A 389 22.31 -2.90 -6.59
C ILE A 389 21.42 -1.83 -7.22
N THR A 390 20.53 -1.27 -6.44
CA THR A 390 19.71 -0.12 -6.86
C THR A 390 20.07 1.12 -6.08
N HIS A 391 20.21 2.24 -6.79
CA HIS A 391 20.36 3.57 -6.21
C HIS A 391 19.11 4.37 -6.54
N MET A 392 18.38 4.80 -5.52
CA MET A 392 17.14 5.53 -5.65
C MET A 392 17.29 6.97 -5.16
N ASN A 393 16.75 7.91 -5.92
CA ASN A 393 16.59 9.30 -5.57
C ASN A 393 15.20 9.73 -6.01
N ASN A 394 14.25 9.78 -5.08
CA ASN A 394 12.85 10.03 -5.36
C ASN A 394 12.37 11.27 -4.61
N LEU A 395 11.89 12.26 -5.36
CA LEU A 395 11.22 13.46 -4.85
C LEU A 395 9.73 13.34 -5.13
N SER A 396 8.90 13.50 -4.11
CA SER A 396 7.45 13.58 -4.27
C SER A 396 6.91 14.81 -3.57
N THR A 397 6.08 15.58 -4.28
CA THR A 397 5.44 16.80 -3.76
C THR A 397 3.97 16.78 -4.13
N ASN A 398 3.13 17.06 -3.14
CA ASN A 398 1.68 17.15 -3.30
C ASN A 398 1.19 18.45 -2.62
N ILE A 399 0.59 19.34 -3.38
CA ILE A 399 -0.03 20.58 -2.89
C ILE A 399 -1.53 20.44 -3.11
N ARG A 400 -2.29 20.51 -2.03
CA ARG A 400 -3.74 20.38 -2.08
C ARG A 400 -4.43 21.59 -1.49
N TYR A 401 -5.28 22.21 -2.27
CA TYR A 401 -6.30 23.14 -1.80
C TYR A 401 -7.63 22.39 -1.65
N ASN A 402 -8.28 22.53 -0.51
CA ASN A 402 -9.57 21.91 -0.22
C ASN A 402 -10.51 22.90 0.42
N ARG A 403 -11.72 23.05 -0.14
CA ARG A 403 -12.85 23.78 0.48
C ARG A 403 -14.02 22.81 0.61
N ASN A 404 -14.45 22.56 1.84
CA ASN A 404 -15.46 21.56 2.16
C ASN A 404 -16.64 22.20 2.90
N GLY A 405 -17.62 22.71 2.15
CA GLY A 405 -18.84 23.34 2.64
C GLY A 405 -20.08 22.47 2.44
N LYS A 406 -21.19 22.82 3.11
CA LYS A 406 -22.46 22.09 2.98
C LYS A 406 -23.06 22.13 1.58
N ASN A 407 -22.91 23.25 0.87
CA ASN A 407 -23.48 23.44 -0.47
C ASN A 407 -22.49 23.23 -1.60
N GLY A 408 -21.21 23.22 -1.31
CA GLY A 408 -20.18 23.07 -2.32
C GLY A 408 -18.87 22.55 -1.77
N PHE A 409 -18.19 21.79 -2.59
CA PHE A 409 -16.88 21.21 -2.34
C PHE A 409 -15.96 21.53 -3.51
N ILE A 410 -14.74 21.91 -3.23
CA ILE A 410 -13.66 22.05 -4.22
C ILE A 410 -12.42 21.42 -3.65
N ALA A 411 -11.81 20.53 -4.39
CA ALA A 411 -10.46 20.04 -4.12
C ALA A 411 -9.62 20.21 -5.38
N ASN A 412 -8.45 20.83 -5.25
CA ASN A 412 -7.45 20.89 -6.31
C ASN A 412 -6.15 20.33 -5.76
N VAL A 413 -5.54 19.43 -6.51
CA VAL A 413 -4.31 18.72 -6.16
C VAL A 413 -3.30 18.91 -7.30
N LEU A 414 -2.18 19.53 -6.98
CA LEU A 414 -1.00 19.57 -7.82
C LEU A 414 0.01 18.57 -7.28
N LYS A 415 0.41 17.60 -8.11
CA LYS A 415 1.36 16.55 -7.79
C LYS A 415 2.59 16.65 -8.69
N LEU A 416 3.77 16.52 -8.11
CA LEU A 416 5.04 16.47 -8.80
C LEU A 416 5.86 15.34 -8.23
N ASP A 417 6.20 14.36 -9.07
CA ASP A 417 7.06 13.25 -8.72
C ASP A 417 8.27 13.22 -9.68
N GLY A 418 9.46 13.19 -9.11
CA GLY A 418 10.72 13.06 -9.83
C GLY A 418 11.52 11.90 -9.28
N GLU A 419 12.06 11.07 -10.17
CA GLU A 419 12.89 9.94 -9.83
C GLU A 419 14.18 9.98 -10.67
N TRP A 420 15.30 9.66 -10.06
CA TRP A 420 16.61 9.55 -10.70
C TRP A 420 17.27 8.25 -10.22
N ASN A 421 16.75 7.14 -10.71
CA ASN A 421 17.10 5.82 -10.22
C ASN A 421 18.05 5.11 -11.19
N ASN A 422 18.97 4.33 -10.61
CA ASN A 422 19.91 3.49 -11.36
C ASN A 422 19.93 2.09 -10.75
N ASP A 423 19.88 1.08 -11.61
CA ASP A 423 20.03 -0.31 -11.21
C ASP A 423 21.28 -0.89 -11.88
N ASN A 424 22.10 -1.58 -11.10
CA ASN A 424 23.28 -2.31 -11.55
C ASN A 424 23.10 -3.78 -11.23
N VAL A 425 23.28 -4.63 -12.22
CA VAL A 425 23.17 -6.08 -12.07
C VAL A 425 24.44 -6.74 -12.58
N GLN A 426 24.93 -7.67 -11.80
CA GLN A 426 25.95 -8.61 -12.20
C GLN A 426 25.41 -10.01 -12.00
N SER A 427 25.34 -10.80 -13.07
CA SER A 427 24.92 -12.18 -13.03
C SER A 427 26.02 -13.07 -13.64
N GLN A 428 26.22 -14.23 -13.04
CA GLN A 428 27.05 -15.28 -13.61
C GLN A 428 26.21 -16.54 -13.69
N LEU A 429 26.02 -17.02 -14.91
CA LEU A 429 25.28 -18.25 -15.22
C LEU A 429 26.27 -19.33 -15.65
N THR A 430 26.28 -20.44 -14.93
CA THR A 430 26.98 -21.67 -15.29
C THR A 430 25.95 -22.73 -15.69
N SER A 431 26.20 -23.46 -16.75
CA SER A 431 25.29 -24.50 -17.25
C SER A 431 26.04 -25.74 -17.69
N ASP A 432 25.74 -26.87 -17.06
CA ASP A 432 26.30 -28.18 -17.36
C ASP A 432 25.21 -29.11 -17.89
N LEU A 433 25.37 -29.60 -19.12
CA LEU A 433 24.53 -30.66 -19.68
C LEU A 433 25.25 -32.00 -19.51
N THR A 434 24.70 -32.88 -18.70
CA THR A 434 25.19 -34.26 -18.55
C THR A 434 24.40 -35.20 -19.45
N GLY A 435 25.06 -36.13 -20.12
CA GLY A 435 24.46 -37.09 -21.04
C GLY A 435 25.51 -37.81 -21.90
N ALA A 436 25.11 -38.37 -23.05
CA ALA A 436 26.01 -39.15 -23.91
C ALA A 436 27.24 -38.39 -24.44
N VAL A 437 27.14 -37.03 -24.48
CA VAL A 437 28.27 -36.12 -24.72
C VAL A 437 28.13 -34.98 -23.72
N PRO A 438 29.04 -34.82 -22.75
CA PRO A 438 29.03 -33.67 -21.85
C PRO A 438 29.32 -32.41 -22.68
N ILE A 439 28.34 -31.51 -22.76
CA ILE A 439 28.51 -30.21 -23.38
C ILE A 439 28.48 -29.20 -22.25
N ASN A 440 29.61 -28.56 -22.00
CA ASN A 440 29.65 -27.38 -21.16
C ASN A 440 29.07 -26.21 -21.99
N TYR A 441 27.85 -25.75 -21.66
CA TYR A 441 27.22 -24.64 -22.33
C TYR A 441 27.84 -23.27 -21.96
N GLY A 442 28.95 -23.31 -21.23
CA GLY A 442 29.77 -22.12 -20.94
C GLY A 442 29.32 -21.37 -19.73
N ASP A 443 30.26 -20.62 -19.20
CA ASP A 443 30.02 -19.60 -18.20
C ASP A 443 29.69 -18.29 -18.89
N ASN A 444 28.54 -17.74 -18.63
CA ASN A 444 28.14 -16.41 -19.12
C ASN A 444 28.15 -15.41 -17.96
N ARG A 445 28.80 -14.29 -18.16
CA ARG A 445 28.73 -13.16 -17.26
C ARG A 445 27.89 -12.07 -17.92
N VAL A 446 26.87 -11.60 -17.21
CA VAL A 446 25.97 -10.54 -17.68
C VAL A 446 26.06 -9.35 -16.74
N TYR A 447 26.37 -8.21 -17.31
CA TYR A 447 26.35 -6.93 -16.61
C TYR A 447 25.23 -6.10 -17.19
N GLN A 448 24.31 -5.62 -16.34
CA GLN A 448 23.22 -4.74 -16.74
C GLN A 448 23.33 -3.44 -15.96
N TYR A 449 23.21 -2.34 -16.67
CA TYR A 449 23.07 -1.01 -16.10
C TYR A 449 21.79 -0.38 -16.63
N PHE A 450 20.91 0.00 -15.74
CA PHE A 450 19.63 0.59 -16.09
C PHE A 450 19.48 1.96 -15.42
N HIS A 451 19.57 3.00 -16.23
CA HIS A 451 19.27 4.37 -15.83
C HIS A 451 17.81 4.65 -16.16
N ARG A 452 16.99 4.95 -15.13
CA ARG A 452 15.53 5.09 -15.26
C ARG A 452 15.00 6.35 -14.57
N PRO A 453 15.36 7.54 -15.08
CA PRO A 453 14.77 8.77 -14.57
C PRO A 453 13.31 8.88 -14.98
N SER A 454 12.51 9.50 -14.12
CA SER A 454 11.14 9.85 -14.45
C SER A 454 10.75 11.21 -13.87
N LEU A 455 9.90 11.92 -14.59
CA LEU A 455 9.26 13.15 -14.14
C LEU A 455 7.76 13.03 -14.43
N THR A 456 6.95 13.21 -13.41
CA THR A 456 5.49 13.25 -13.54
C THR A 456 4.96 14.52 -12.88
N VAL A 457 4.14 15.26 -13.62
CA VAL A 457 3.43 16.44 -13.11
C VAL A 457 1.97 16.27 -13.43
N SER A 458 1.10 16.38 -12.44
CA SER A 458 -0.35 16.33 -12.68
C SER A 458 -1.09 17.34 -11.83
N ASN A 459 -2.21 17.82 -12.35
CA ASN A 459 -3.17 18.62 -11.63
C ASN A 459 -4.56 17.99 -11.75
N THR A 460 -5.22 17.81 -10.62
CA THR A 460 -6.57 17.27 -10.56
C THR A 460 -7.46 18.20 -9.77
N MET A 461 -8.63 18.52 -10.30
CA MET A 461 -9.64 19.36 -9.66
C MET A 461 -10.97 18.61 -9.60
N ASN A 462 -11.55 18.59 -8.41
CA ASN A 462 -12.91 18.10 -8.17
C ASN A 462 -13.76 19.26 -7.64
N LEU A 463 -14.92 19.46 -8.23
CA LEU A 463 -15.90 20.44 -7.80
C LEU A 463 -17.26 19.78 -7.68
N ILE A 464 -17.89 19.94 -6.52
CA ILE A 464 -19.27 19.50 -6.30
C ILE A 464 -20.05 20.72 -5.84
N GLN A 465 -21.16 21.00 -6.52
CA GLN A 465 -22.01 22.13 -6.19
C GLN A 465 -23.47 21.69 -6.13
N ASN A 466 -24.13 21.98 -5.01
CA ASN A 466 -25.53 21.69 -4.79
C ASN A 466 -26.42 22.90 -5.09
N TYR A 467 -27.50 22.68 -5.86
CA TYR A 467 -28.56 23.63 -6.18
C TYR A 467 -29.91 23.02 -5.79
N GLY A 468 -30.24 23.08 -4.49
CA GLY A 468 -31.45 22.42 -3.98
C GLY A 468 -31.42 20.90 -4.16
N LYS A 469 -32.32 20.36 -5.02
CA LYS A 469 -32.39 18.92 -5.35
C LYS A 469 -31.43 18.50 -6.46
N ARG A 470 -30.59 19.40 -6.96
CA ARG A 470 -29.67 19.16 -8.07
C ARG A 470 -28.25 19.17 -7.54
N THR A 471 -27.41 18.30 -8.05
CA THR A 471 -25.98 18.27 -7.77
C THR A 471 -25.22 18.30 -9.08
N LEU A 472 -24.30 19.25 -9.20
CA LEU A 472 -23.28 19.26 -10.25
C LEU A 472 -22.00 18.68 -9.64
N ASP A 473 -21.47 17.66 -10.28
CA ASP A 473 -20.15 17.10 -10.00
C ASP A 473 -19.28 17.31 -11.24
N LEU A 474 -18.13 17.92 -11.07
CA LEU A 474 -17.17 18.20 -12.13
C LEU A 474 -15.80 17.72 -11.67
N HIS A 475 -15.20 16.88 -12.49
CA HIS A 475 -13.83 16.44 -12.38
C HIS A 475 -13.04 16.90 -13.60
N PHE A 476 -11.87 17.44 -13.37
CA PHE A 476 -10.91 17.78 -14.39
C PHE A 476 -9.54 17.35 -13.97
N SER A 477 -8.81 16.68 -14.86
CA SER A 477 -7.41 16.36 -14.60
C SER A 477 -6.56 16.54 -15.85
N VAL A 478 -5.31 16.90 -15.66
CA VAL A 478 -4.30 16.97 -16.71
C VAL A 478 -2.96 16.55 -16.13
N GLY A 479 -2.20 15.80 -16.92
CA GLY A 479 -0.90 15.34 -16.49
C GLY A 479 0.09 15.19 -17.63
N TYR A 480 1.35 15.27 -17.25
CA TYR A 480 2.51 15.02 -18.11
C TYR A 480 3.44 14.05 -17.41
N ALA A 481 3.91 13.05 -18.14
CA ALA A 481 4.96 12.14 -17.68
C ALA A 481 6.04 11.99 -18.74
N GLN A 482 7.29 11.97 -18.30
CA GLN A 482 8.45 11.72 -19.17
C GLN A 482 9.36 10.69 -18.50
N ARG A 483 9.81 9.69 -19.27
CA ARG A 483 10.69 8.61 -18.82
C ARG A 483 11.75 8.32 -19.87
N PRO A 484 12.90 9.01 -19.84
CA PRO A 484 14.04 8.71 -20.71
C PRO A 484 14.91 7.62 -20.07
N ASN A 485 14.62 6.37 -20.37
CA ASN A 485 15.30 5.21 -19.81
C ASN A 485 16.43 4.74 -20.72
N THR A 486 17.52 4.26 -20.11
CA THR A 486 18.66 3.67 -20.84
C THR A 486 19.05 2.37 -20.18
N LEU A 487 19.02 1.28 -20.91
CA LEU A 487 19.46 -0.06 -20.49
C LEU A 487 20.70 -0.46 -21.30
N ILE A 488 21.79 -0.72 -20.60
CA ILE A 488 23.03 -1.25 -21.18
C ILE A 488 23.17 -2.70 -20.69
N VAL A 489 23.41 -3.61 -21.62
CA VAL A 489 23.60 -5.04 -21.33
C VAL A 489 24.92 -5.48 -21.97
N ASN A 490 25.84 -5.98 -21.16
CA ASN A 490 27.08 -6.61 -21.62
C ASN A 490 27.01 -8.09 -21.27
N VAL A 491 27.19 -8.95 -22.24
CA VAL A 491 27.24 -10.39 -22.07
C VAL A 491 28.61 -10.88 -22.51
N ASP A 492 29.37 -11.43 -21.57
CA ASP A 492 30.65 -12.09 -21.84
C ASP A 492 30.48 -13.59 -21.69
N SER A 493 30.66 -14.32 -22.80
CA SER A 493 30.68 -15.78 -22.82
C SER A 493 32.12 -16.25 -22.81
N LEU A 494 32.41 -17.17 -21.91
CA LEU A 494 33.77 -17.76 -21.82
C LEU A 494 34.02 -18.83 -22.85
N LEU A 495 32.95 -19.47 -23.38
CA LEU A 495 33.04 -20.56 -24.37
C LEU A 495 31.83 -20.50 -25.33
N PRO A 496 31.98 -20.17 -26.64
CA PRO A 496 33.17 -19.56 -27.25
C PRO A 496 33.42 -18.16 -26.72
N GLN A 497 34.64 -17.68 -26.77
CA GLN A 497 34.94 -16.33 -26.31
C GLN A 497 34.24 -15.29 -27.17
N THR A 498 33.11 -14.81 -26.68
CA THR A 498 32.22 -13.86 -27.36
C THR A 498 31.79 -12.79 -26.37
N SER A 499 31.88 -11.56 -26.77
CA SER A 499 31.24 -10.48 -26.01
C SER A 499 30.18 -9.79 -26.86
N VAL A 500 29.04 -9.55 -26.24
CA VAL A 500 27.90 -8.86 -26.85
C VAL A 500 27.57 -7.64 -26.01
N HIS A 501 27.41 -6.51 -26.68
CA HIS A 501 27.04 -5.26 -26.04
C HIS A 501 25.77 -4.72 -26.66
N TYR A 502 24.78 -4.42 -25.84
CA TYR A 502 23.53 -3.77 -26.22
C TYR A 502 23.33 -2.49 -25.45
N ASN A 503 22.91 -1.46 -26.14
CA ASN A 503 22.42 -0.21 -25.56
C ASN A 503 21.01 0.03 -26.07
N GLN A 504 20.03 0.06 -25.17
CA GLN A 504 18.62 0.33 -25.47
C GLN A 504 18.22 1.63 -24.81
N GLU A 505 17.97 2.64 -25.62
CA GLU A 505 17.30 3.86 -25.16
C GLU A 505 15.80 3.74 -25.37
N LEU A 506 15.03 4.23 -24.41
CA LEU A 506 13.58 4.36 -24.48
C LEU A 506 13.19 5.71 -23.93
N LYS A 507 12.66 6.59 -24.78
CA LYS A 507 12.10 7.89 -24.37
C LYS A 507 10.58 7.81 -24.47
N SER A 508 9.91 7.67 -23.35
CA SER A 508 8.46 7.68 -23.25
C SER A 508 8.00 9.05 -22.76
N ARG A 509 7.02 9.65 -23.46
CA ARG A 509 6.33 10.87 -23.07
C ARG A 509 4.85 10.63 -23.12
N ASN A 510 4.15 11.01 -22.07
CA ASN A 510 2.70 10.87 -22.01
C ASN A 510 2.08 12.19 -21.57
N ILE A 511 1.09 12.67 -22.30
CA ILE A 511 0.21 13.77 -21.92
C ILE A 511 -1.18 13.17 -21.85
N ALA A 512 -1.83 13.28 -20.71
CA ALA A 512 -3.20 12.81 -20.56
C ALA A 512 -4.04 13.87 -19.89
N GLY A 513 -5.32 13.89 -20.22
CA GLY A 513 -6.31 14.73 -19.57
C GLY A 513 -7.67 14.07 -19.61
N ASP A 514 -8.43 14.29 -18.55
CA ASP A 514 -9.82 13.90 -18.49
C ASP A 514 -10.69 15.04 -17.97
N PHE A 515 -11.85 15.10 -18.51
CA PHE A 515 -12.93 15.95 -18.07
C PHE A 515 -14.16 15.08 -17.89
N HIS A 516 -14.72 15.13 -16.70
CA HIS A 516 -15.92 14.41 -16.37
C HIS A 516 -16.88 15.33 -15.64
N THR A 517 -18.13 15.36 -16.06
CA THR A 517 -19.17 16.11 -15.37
C THR A 517 -20.42 15.26 -15.24
N ASN A 518 -20.99 15.26 -14.04
CA ASN A 518 -22.28 14.65 -13.76
C ASN A 518 -23.24 15.70 -13.24
N PHE A 519 -24.44 15.67 -13.77
CA PHE A 519 -25.55 16.47 -13.28
C PHE A 519 -26.65 15.53 -12.74
N THR A 520 -26.80 15.51 -11.43
CA THR A 520 -27.73 14.63 -10.73
C THR A 520 -28.97 15.37 -10.27
N PHE A 521 -30.14 14.80 -10.58
CA PHE A 521 -31.43 15.24 -10.06
C PHE A 521 -31.90 14.25 -8.99
N HIS A 522 -32.11 14.73 -7.76
CA HIS A 522 -32.63 13.92 -6.67
C HIS A 522 -34.16 14.11 -6.52
N LEU A 523 -34.92 13.06 -6.77
CA LEU A 523 -36.37 13.03 -6.71
C LEU A 523 -36.85 11.93 -5.72
N ARG A 524 -36.91 12.21 -4.41
CA ARG A 524 -37.29 11.24 -3.37
C ARG A 524 -36.59 9.89 -3.56
N SER A 525 -37.30 8.91 -4.13
CA SER A 525 -36.81 7.55 -4.40
C SER A 525 -36.05 7.40 -5.72
N PHE A 526 -36.00 8.44 -6.55
CA PHE A 526 -35.32 8.42 -7.85
C PHE A 526 -34.15 9.39 -7.88
N SER A 527 -33.04 8.99 -8.52
CA SER A 527 -32.04 9.93 -8.99
C SER A 527 -31.81 9.71 -10.49
N LEU A 528 -31.62 10.81 -11.19
CA LEU A 528 -31.32 10.86 -12.62
C LEU A 528 -29.95 11.48 -12.76
N ASP A 529 -29.00 10.73 -13.28
CA ASP A 529 -27.62 11.18 -13.50
C ASP A 529 -27.37 11.33 -15.00
N TYR A 530 -26.91 12.50 -15.41
CA TYR A 530 -26.47 12.79 -16.76
C TYR A 530 -25.00 13.17 -16.73
N GLY A 531 -24.16 12.37 -17.37
CA GLY A 531 -22.72 12.56 -17.36
C GLY A 531 -22.13 12.75 -18.76
N ILE A 532 -21.13 13.58 -18.85
CA ILE A 532 -20.23 13.71 -19.99
C ILE A 532 -18.83 13.36 -19.51
N LEU A 533 -18.15 12.48 -20.23
CA LEU A 533 -16.75 12.13 -20.03
C LEU A 533 -16.01 12.43 -21.33
N ALA A 534 -14.92 13.15 -21.22
CA ALA A 534 -14.00 13.37 -22.33
C ALA A 534 -12.58 13.08 -21.87
N ASN A 535 -11.94 12.08 -22.46
CA ASN A 535 -10.57 11.68 -22.17
C ASN A 535 -9.70 11.87 -23.41
N ALA A 536 -8.46 12.28 -23.19
CA ALA A 536 -7.43 12.28 -24.20
C ALA A 536 -6.10 11.79 -23.59
N SER A 537 -5.42 10.89 -24.29
CA SER A 537 -4.07 10.46 -23.95
C SER A 537 -3.21 10.44 -25.20
N LEU A 538 -2.10 11.18 -25.15
CA LEU A 538 -1.11 11.30 -26.19
C LEU A 538 0.17 10.66 -25.69
N HIS A 539 0.60 9.57 -26.30
CA HIS A 539 1.73 8.79 -25.86
C HIS A 539 2.79 8.68 -26.96
N GLY A 540 3.90 9.40 -26.80
CA GLY A 540 5.06 9.32 -27.67
C GLY A 540 6.09 8.33 -27.12
N ILE A 541 6.54 7.42 -27.98
CA ILE A 541 7.52 6.40 -27.68
C ILE A 541 8.63 6.49 -28.73
N LYS A 542 9.85 6.77 -28.26
CA LYS A 542 11.03 6.72 -29.09
C LYS A 542 12.00 5.70 -28.53
N THR A 543 12.42 4.75 -29.36
CA THR A 543 13.39 3.74 -28.99
C THR A 543 14.57 3.75 -29.92
N ASP A 544 15.75 3.49 -29.36
CA ASP A 544 16.98 3.28 -30.10
C ASP A 544 17.69 2.06 -29.49
N LEU A 545 17.74 0.97 -30.25
CA LEU A 545 18.52 -0.20 -29.89
C LEU A 545 19.76 -0.22 -30.76
N SER A 546 20.92 -0.12 -30.14
CA SER A 546 22.21 -0.31 -30.79
C SER A 546 22.97 -1.45 -30.12
N GLY A 547 23.68 -2.22 -30.90
CA GLY A 547 24.46 -3.34 -30.38
C GLY A 547 25.60 -3.73 -31.28
N PHE A 548 26.63 -4.33 -30.69
CA PHE A 548 27.70 -4.96 -31.43
C PHE A 548 28.10 -6.29 -30.78
N THR A 549 28.52 -7.22 -31.62
CA THR A 549 29.03 -8.51 -31.19
C THR A 549 30.49 -8.64 -31.62
N ASN A 550 31.35 -8.95 -30.67
CA ASN A 550 32.75 -9.28 -30.91
C ASN A 550 32.90 -10.82 -30.83
N LEU A 551 33.22 -11.42 -31.94
CA LEU A 551 33.57 -12.85 -32.03
C LEU A 551 35.10 -12.98 -32.18
N THR A 552 35.74 -13.58 -31.20
CA THR A 552 37.16 -13.93 -31.33
C THR A 552 37.24 -15.38 -31.72
N ALA A 553 37.21 -15.65 -33.02
CA ALA A 553 37.46 -16.97 -33.58
C ALA A 553 38.76 -16.94 -34.37
N ASN A 554 39.69 -17.80 -34.03
CA ASN A 554 40.99 -18.00 -34.75
C ASN A 554 41.82 -16.71 -34.93
N GLY A 555 41.79 -15.77 -33.98
CA GLY A 555 42.57 -14.53 -34.04
C GLY A 555 42.00 -13.44 -34.96
N SER A 556 40.84 -13.62 -35.58
CA SER A 556 40.12 -12.61 -36.34
C SER A 556 38.98 -12.06 -35.49
N GLN A 557 38.89 -10.72 -35.36
CA GLN A 557 37.77 -10.02 -34.70
C GLN A 557 36.72 -9.67 -35.77
N ASN A 558 35.54 -10.27 -35.68
CA ASN A 558 34.38 -9.87 -36.47
C ASN A 558 33.49 -8.97 -35.65
N HIS A 559 33.30 -7.73 -36.09
CA HIS A 559 32.38 -6.78 -35.51
C HIS A 559 31.08 -6.72 -36.32
N THR A 560 29.97 -7.02 -35.69
CA THR A 560 28.67 -6.85 -36.31
C THR A 560 27.90 -5.79 -35.49
N SER A 561 27.50 -4.69 -36.12
CA SER A 561 26.68 -3.67 -35.49
C SER A 561 25.25 -3.72 -36.03
N GLN A 562 24.30 -3.56 -35.14
CA GLN A 562 22.86 -3.47 -35.46
C GLN A 562 22.28 -2.24 -34.77
N SER A 563 21.37 -1.56 -35.47
CA SER A 563 20.60 -0.45 -34.91
C SER A 563 19.15 -0.59 -35.34
N VAL A 564 18.23 -0.47 -34.39
CA VAL A 564 16.78 -0.48 -34.63
C VAL A 564 16.18 0.74 -33.94
N LEU A 565 15.51 1.55 -34.74
CA LEU A 565 14.89 2.79 -34.29
C LEU A 565 13.37 2.68 -34.39
N ASN A 566 12.66 3.24 -33.42
CA ASN A 566 11.22 3.49 -33.52
C ASN A 566 10.93 4.92 -33.01
N ASP A 567 9.98 5.58 -33.64
CA ASP A 567 9.49 6.90 -33.21
C ASP A 567 7.98 6.95 -33.49
N LEU A 568 7.20 6.62 -32.48
CA LEU A 568 5.78 6.36 -32.59
C LEU A 568 5.00 7.30 -31.68
N TRP A 569 3.85 7.77 -32.16
CA TRP A 569 2.82 8.39 -31.34
C TRP A 569 1.55 7.57 -31.37
N TYR A 570 1.08 7.17 -30.20
CA TYR A 570 -0.18 6.49 -29.98
C TYR A 570 -1.12 7.40 -29.21
N ASN A 571 -2.20 7.82 -29.87
CA ASN A 571 -3.14 8.75 -29.31
C ASN A 571 -4.50 8.09 -29.13
N THR A 572 -5.13 8.32 -27.98
CA THR A 572 -6.48 7.84 -27.69
C THR A 572 -7.37 8.99 -27.28
N TYR A 573 -8.58 8.98 -27.80
CA TYR A 573 -9.61 9.97 -27.48
C TYR A 573 -10.90 9.23 -27.18
N GLU A 574 -11.55 9.64 -26.12
CA GLU A 574 -12.84 9.09 -25.71
C GLU A 574 -13.80 10.23 -25.41
N LEU A 575 -15.00 10.12 -25.94
CA LEU A 575 -16.14 10.95 -25.56
C LEU A 575 -17.31 10.04 -25.17
N SER A 576 -17.78 10.17 -23.96
CA SER A 576 -18.87 9.36 -23.43
C SER A 576 -20.00 10.23 -22.93
N LEU A 577 -21.22 9.84 -23.28
CA LEU A 577 -22.45 10.39 -22.70
C LEU A 577 -23.09 9.29 -21.85
N ASN A 578 -23.16 9.50 -20.56
CA ASN A 578 -23.69 8.54 -19.62
C ASN A 578 -25.05 9.01 -19.08
N GLN A 579 -26.03 8.14 -19.14
CA GLN A 579 -27.33 8.36 -18.52
C GLN A 579 -27.57 7.23 -17.52
N GLN A 580 -27.82 7.59 -16.26
CA GLN A 580 -28.10 6.61 -15.21
C GLN A 580 -29.39 6.99 -14.47
N TYR A 581 -30.24 6.00 -14.32
CA TYR A 581 -31.50 6.09 -13.60
C TYR A 581 -31.43 5.17 -12.39
N LYS A 582 -31.54 5.73 -11.19
CA LYS A 582 -31.49 4.98 -9.93
C LYS A 582 -32.83 5.09 -9.20
N PHE A 583 -33.28 3.97 -8.68
CA PHE A 583 -34.43 3.89 -7.79
C PHE A 583 -34.00 3.23 -6.49
N GLU A 584 -34.31 3.89 -5.37
CA GLU A 584 -33.99 3.38 -4.02
C GLU A 584 -35.21 3.58 -3.12
N GLN A 585 -35.87 2.49 -2.72
CA GLN A 585 -36.98 2.53 -1.77
C GLN A 585 -37.16 1.14 -1.12
N ALA A 586 -37.45 1.14 0.19
CA ALA A 586 -37.88 -0.05 0.95
C ALA A 586 -36.92 -1.26 0.79
N GLY A 587 -35.59 -1.02 0.80
CA GLY A 587 -34.61 -2.08 0.66
C GLY A 587 -34.28 -2.50 -0.79
N TRP A 588 -35.00 -1.93 -1.79
CA TRP A 588 -34.71 -2.14 -3.20
C TRP A 588 -33.81 -1.05 -3.75
N ARG A 589 -32.77 -1.47 -4.48
CA ARG A 589 -31.92 -0.58 -5.27
C ARG A 589 -31.88 -1.09 -6.70
N LEU A 590 -32.44 -0.31 -7.63
CA LEU A 590 -32.42 -0.60 -9.05
C LEU A 590 -31.62 0.48 -9.76
N SER A 591 -30.73 0.08 -10.67
CA SER A 591 -29.93 1.02 -11.47
C SER A 591 -30.00 0.59 -12.93
N PHE A 592 -30.35 1.54 -13.81
CA PHE A 592 -30.29 1.40 -15.25
C PHE A 592 -29.30 2.42 -15.80
N THR A 593 -28.31 1.95 -16.56
CA THR A 593 -27.27 2.81 -17.15
C THR A 593 -27.27 2.62 -18.66
N CYS A 594 -27.26 3.72 -19.40
CA CYS A 594 -27.20 3.74 -20.86
C CYS A 594 -26.00 4.61 -21.32
N PRO A 595 -24.80 4.04 -21.49
CA PRO A 595 -23.64 4.76 -22.00
C PRO A 595 -23.67 4.83 -23.53
N LEU A 596 -23.30 5.99 -24.07
CA LEU A 596 -22.94 6.16 -25.47
C LEU A 596 -21.47 6.58 -25.52
N ASN A 597 -20.60 5.72 -26.05
CA ASN A 597 -19.18 5.93 -26.10
C ASN A 597 -18.71 6.08 -27.54
N LEU A 598 -17.96 7.15 -27.81
CA LEU A 598 -17.20 7.36 -29.02
C LEU A 598 -15.72 7.24 -28.67
N TYR A 599 -15.04 6.32 -29.33
CA TYR A 599 -13.63 6.04 -29.07
C TYR A 599 -12.85 6.10 -30.38
N THR A 600 -11.71 6.82 -30.37
CA THR A 600 -10.82 6.95 -31.51
C THR A 600 -9.39 6.71 -31.07
N GLN A 601 -8.66 5.95 -31.88
CA GLN A 601 -7.22 5.70 -31.71
C GLN A 601 -6.49 6.07 -32.97
N THR A 602 -5.33 6.70 -32.84
CA THR A 602 -4.41 6.94 -33.94
C THR A 602 -3.02 6.44 -33.59
N LEU A 603 -2.33 5.91 -34.58
CA LEU A 603 -0.93 5.53 -34.48
C LEU A 603 -0.18 6.23 -35.59
N ASP A 604 0.75 7.10 -35.22
CA ASP A 604 1.60 7.84 -36.14
C ASP A 604 3.03 7.33 -36.02
N ASP A 605 3.58 6.77 -37.09
CA ASP A 605 4.96 6.33 -37.18
C ASP A 605 5.77 7.40 -37.94
N HIS A 606 6.77 7.99 -37.29
CA HIS A 606 7.57 9.05 -37.86
C HIS A 606 8.80 8.54 -38.65
N ILE A 607 9.05 7.23 -38.64
CA ILE A 607 10.17 6.62 -39.37
C ILE A 607 9.73 6.07 -40.72
N THR A 608 8.60 5.36 -40.74
CA THR A 608 8.00 4.81 -41.94
C THR A 608 6.93 5.77 -42.45
N LYS A 609 7.31 6.84 -43.18
CA LYS A 609 6.35 7.74 -43.84
C LYS A 609 5.83 7.14 -45.13
#